data_ea0f4e6e274f5b0eea9d22eddb19e184
#
_entry.id   ea0f4e6e274f5b0eea9d22eddb19e184
#
_cell.length_a   1.000
_cell.length_b   1.000
_cell.length_c   1.000
_cell.angle_alpha   90.00
_cell.angle_beta   90.00
_cell.angle_gamma   90.00
#
_symmetry.space_group_name_H-M   'P 1'
#
loop_
_entity.id
_entity.type
_entity.pdbx_description
1 polymer ?
#
loop_
_entity_poly.entity_id
_entity_poly.type
_entity_poly.pdbx_seq_one_letter_code
_entity_poly.pdbx_strand_id
1 'polypeptide(L)'
;IIFVIDNSTSMSPKQKVLGDNIPKFIAKIDATGANYHVGVVTTDIGTLTAPNTPFPGSADTRCSTFEGDDGVLQNTVCTNRQGVSTETTTACGVLCPDPKFAPLAGARFISKDENGINVPSAKDAMGNEVGPQKAFQCIAMIGDAGCGVESPLEAARRALDGHRAENANFLRTDSVLAVVFITDEDDCSVQLAQRKNNNPSTPNASKPVCSAPAGGD
;
A
#
# COMPACT_ATOMS: atom_id res chain seq x y z
N ILE A 1 -13.20 2.30 -2.43
CA ILE A 1 -12.53 1.07 -1.95
C ILE A 1 -11.07 1.42 -1.70
N ILE A 2 -10.56 1.08 -0.54
CA ILE A 2 -9.13 1.25 -0.24
C ILE A 2 -8.52 -0.12 0.04
N PHE A 3 -7.35 -0.37 -0.56
CA PHE A 3 -6.51 -1.53 -0.30
C PHE A 3 -5.34 -1.10 0.57
N VAL A 4 -5.21 -1.73 1.72
CA VAL A 4 -4.09 -1.58 2.64
C VAL A 4 -3.21 -2.80 2.44
N ILE A 5 -2.09 -2.61 1.76
CA ILE A 5 -1.24 -3.70 1.29
C ILE A 5 0.10 -3.62 2.01
N ASP A 6 0.49 -4.73 2.57
CA ASP A 6 1.76 -4.93 3.21
C ASP A 6 2.89 -4.90 2.17
N ASN A 7 3.93 -4.11 2.47
CA ASN A 7 5.11 -3.94 1.65
C ASN A 7 6.41 -4.39 2.34
N SER A 8 6.29 -5.21 3.40
CA SER A 8 7.43 -5.87 4.04
C SER A 8 8.07 -6.92 3.13
N THR A 9 9.25 -7.39 3.51
CA THR A 9 10.03 -8.35 2.69
C THR A 9 9.34 -9.70 2.53
N SER A 10 8.56 -10.15 3.53
CA SER A 10 7.80 -11.39 3.49
C SER A 10 6.77 -11.43 2.34
N MET A 11 6.37 -10.26 1.84
CA MET A 11 5.45 -10.13 0.73
C MET A 11 6.07 -10.38 -0.66
N SER A 12 7.39 -10.53 -0.78
CA SER A 12 8.06 -10.75 -2.07
C SER A 12 7.40 -11.86 -2.91
N PRO A 13 7.23 -13.10 -2.43
CA PRO A 13 6.61 -14.16 -3.23
C PRO A 13 5.11 -13.93 -3.47
N LYS A 14 4.47 -13.05 -2.70
CA LYS A 14 3.04 -12.77 -2.76
C LYS A 14 2.69 -11.66 -3.76
N GLN A 15 3.64 -10.81 -4.12
CA GLN A 15 3.43 -9.70 -5.07
C GLN A 15 2.93 -10.19 -6.43
N LYS A 16 3.49 -11.28 -6.94
CA LYS A 16 3.02 -11.87 -8.21
C LYS A 16 1.58 -12.38 -8.10
N VAL A 17 1.28 -13.12 -7.03
CA VAL A 17 -0.07 -13.68 -6.81
C VAL A 17 -1.10 -12.55 -6.69
N LEU A 18 -0.73 -11.48 -5.99
CA LEU A 18 -1.55 -10.28 -5.87
C LEU A 18 -1.79 -9.66 -7.25
N GLY A 19 -0.73 -9.42 -8.02
CA GLY A 19 -0.81 -8.87 -9.36
C GLY A 19 -1.67 -9.69 -10.33
N ASP A 20 -1.64 -11.02 -10.24
CA ASP A 20 -2.44 -11.93 -11.07
C ASP A 20 -3.95 -11.89 -10.73
N ASN A 21 -4.32 -11.56 -9.49
CA ASN A 21 -5.71 -11.64 -9.02
C ASN A 21 -6.42 -10.29 -8.94
N ILE A 22 -5.72 -9.22 -8.67
CA ILE A 22 -6.27 -7.87 -8.56
C ILE A 22 -7.07 -7.43 -9.80
N PRO A 23 -6.64 -7.70 -11.04
CA PRO A 23 -7.42 -7.33 -12.23
C PRO A 23 -8.82 -7.93 -12.25
N LYS A 24 -8.99 -9.15 -11.73
CA LYS A 24 -10.29 -9.83 -11.67
C LYS A 24 -11.27 -9.13 -10.73
N PHE A 25 -10.76 -8.56 -9.63
CA PHE A 25 -11.57 -7.78 -8.69
C PHE A 25 -12.10 -6.51 -9.36
N ILE A 26 -11.22 -5.73 -10.00
CA ILE A 26 -11.62 -4.50 -10.70
C ILE A 26 -12.59 -4.80 -11.86
N ALA A 27 -12.35 -5.87 -12.62
CA ALA A 27 -13.28 -6.27 -13.68
C ALA A 27 -14.70 -6.54 -13.17
N LYS A 28 -14.83 -7.11 -11.96
CA LYS A 28 -16.15 -7.36 -11.34
C LYS A 28 -16.84 -6.07 -10.93
N ILE A 29 -16.12 -5.13 -10.33
CA ILE A 29 -16.68 -3.82 -9.96
C ILE A 29 -17.06 -3.04 -11.22
N ASP A 30 -16.18 -3.02 -12.21
CA ASP A 30 -16.39 -2.30 -13.47
C ASP A 30 -17.62 -2.79 -14.21
N ALA A 31 -17.87 -4.10 -14.19
CA ALA A 31 -19.04 -4.72 -14.78
C ALA A 31 -20.38 -4.33 -14.11
N THR A 32 -20.35 -3.77 -12.90
CA THR A 32 -21.58 -3.26 -12.24
C THR A 32 -22.06 -1.93 -12.80
N GLY A 33 -21.22 -1.23 -13.55
CA GLY A 33 -21.47 0.14 -14.01
C GLY A 33 -21.45 1.20 -12.91
N ALA A 34 -21.06 0.83 -11.69
CA ALA A 34 -21.01 1.76 -10.56
C ALA A 34 -19.86 2.79 -10.72
N ASN A 35 -20.08 3.98 -10.19
CA ASN A 35 -19.03 4.95 -9.97
C ASN A 35 -18.18 4.52 -8.77
N TYR A 36 -16.85 4.57 -8.89
CA TYR A 36 -15.96 4.14 -7.82
C TYR A 36 -14.67 4.96 -7.71
N HIS A 37 -14.12 5.00 -6.50
CA HIS A 37 -12.72 5.33 -6.25
C HIS A 37 -12.02 4.07 -5.73
N VAL A 38 -10.83 3.78 -6.26
CA VAL A 38 -9.97 2.70 -5.79
C VAL A 38 -8.59 3.25 -5.50
N GLY A 39 -8.16 3.12 -4.26
CA GLY A 39 -6.86 3.56 -3.78
C GLY A 39 -6.07 2.43 -3.14
N VAL A 40 -4.77 2.60 -3.08
CA VAL A 40 -3.82 1.70 -2.43
C VAL A 40 -3.01 2.49 -1.42
N VAL A 41 -2.84 1.96 -0.22
CA VAL A 41 -1.86 2.43 0.76
C VAL A 41 -1.02 1.26 1.22
N THR A 42 0.20 1.54 1.66
CA THR A 42 1.04 0.55 2.33
C THR A 42 0.70 0.46 3.82
N THR A 43 1.15 -0.59 4.48
CA THR A 43 1.08 -0.73 5.94
C THR A 43 2.17 0.06 6.66
N ASP A 44 3.12 0.63 5.92
CA ASP A 44 4.28 1.36 6.46
C ASP A 44 3.91 2.79 6.87
N ILE A 45 3.85 3.01 8.17
CA ILE A 45 3.70 4.36 8.77
C ILE A 45 4.99 4.85 9.43
N GLY A 46 6.10 4.23 9.11
CA GLY A 46 7.39 4.50 9.74
C GLY A 46 7.43 4.09 11.20
N THR A 47 8.54 4.37 11.85
CA THR A 47 8.73 4.01 13.27
C THR A 47 8.37 5.14 14.23
N LEU A 48 8.20 6.37 13.72
CA LEU A 48 7.94 7.58 14.51
C LEU A 48 9.01 7.85 15.59
N THR A 49 10.17 7.23 15.44
CA THR A 49 11.38 7.57 16.20
C THR A 49 12.09 8.73 15.52
N ALA A 50 13.10 9.31 16.16
CA ALA A 50 13.87 10.39 15.54
C ALA A 50 14.44 9.93 14.16
N PRO A 51 14.55 10.84 13.18
CA PRO A 51 15.09 10.50 11.88
C PRO A 51 16.42 9.72 11.99
N ASN A 52 16.56 8.66 11.20
CA ASN A 52 17.71 7.76 11.20
C ASN A 52 17.95 6.96 12.49
N THR A 53 16.95 6.85 13.35
CA THR A 53 17.06 5.97 14.53
C THR A 53 16.36 4.66 14.20
N PRO A 54 17.06 3.52 14.17
CA PRO A 54 16.42 2.23 13.97
C PRO A 54 15.36 1.98 15.04
N PHE A 55 14.30 1.28 14.67
CA PHE A 55 13.31 0.84 15.65
C PHE A 55 14.03 0.03 16.74
N PRO A 56 13.81 0.34 18.05
CA PRO A 56 14.50 -0.36 19.11
C PRO A 56 14.28 -1.89 19.03
N GLY A 57 15.36 -2.63 18.85
CA GLY A 57 15.33 -4.08 18.72
C GLY A 57 15.24 -4.61 17.29
N SER A 58 15.09 -3.75 16.28
CA SER A 58 15.16 -4.14 14.87
C SER A 58 16.51 -3.73 14.26
N ALA A 59 17.16 -4.66 13.59
CA ALA A 59 18.29 -4.37 12.69
C ALA A 59 17.81 -3.89 11.32
N ASP A 60 16.52 -3.79 11.09
CA ASP A 60 15.94 -3.43 9.80
C ASP A 60 16.06 -1.93 9.53
N THR A 61 17.02 -1.59 8.65
CA THR A 61 17.27 -0.20 8.23
C THR A 61 16.13 0.41 7.43
N ARG A 62 15.19 -0.40 6.90
CA ARG A 62 14.01 0.07 6.18
C ARG A 62 13.01 0.75 7.11
N CYS A 63 13.04 0.40 8.39
CA CYS A 63 12.27 1.06 9.45
C CYS A 63 12.90 2.37 9.94
N SER A 64 13.92 2.88 9.28
CA SER A 64 14.63 4.12 9.69
C SER A 64 13.94 5.40 9.25
N THR A 65 12.96 5.31 8.37
CA THR A 65 12.19 6.49 7.94
C THR A 65 11.22 6.92 9.04
N PHE A 66 11.19 8.23 9.31
CA PHE A 66 10.40 8.78 10.42
C PHE A 66 8.90 8.48 10.26
N GLU A 67 8.36 8.68 9.07
CA GLU A 67 6.91 8.58 8.81
C GLU A 67 6.54 7.45 7.85
N GLY A 68 7.50 6.78 7.20
CA GLY A 68 7.19 5.81 6.17
C GLY A 68 6.33 6.40 5.05
N ASP A 69 5.39 5.65 4.53
CA ASP A 69 4.40 6.11 3.56
C ASP A 69 3.21 6.84 4.22
N ASP A 70 3.07 6.72 5.53
CA ASP A 70 2.18 7.49 6.42
C ASP A 70 0.72 7.62 5.92
N GLY A 71 0.19 6.58 5.32
CA GLY A 71 -1.18 6.56 4.79
C GLY A 71 -1.38 7.33 3.48
N VAL A 72 -0.33 7.76 2.82
CA VAL A 72 -0.44 8.39 1.49
C VAL A 72 -0.88 7.36 0.46
N LEU A 73 -1.91 7.68 -0.31
CA LEU A 73 -2.36 6.85 -1.42
C LEU A 73 -1.26 6.72 -2.48
N GLN A 74 -0.96 5.49 -2.86
CA GLN A 74 0.13 5.13 -3.75
C GLN A 74 -0.31 5.19 -5.21
N ASN A 75 0.40 5.95 -6.03
CA ASN A 75 0.17 6.05 -7.47
C ASN A 75 1.40 5.71 -8.32
N THR A 76 2.47 5.28 -7.67
CA THR A 76 3.69 4.84 -8.33
C THR A 76 3.51 3.43 -8.87
N VAL A 77 3.71 3.25 -10.17
CA VAL A 77 3.70 1.92 -10.78
C VAL A 77 4.89 1.10 -10.30
N CYS A 78 4.69 -0.20 -10.20
CA CYS A 78 5.67 -1.10 -9.61
C CYS A 78 7.04 -1.07 -10.30
N THR A 79 7.10 -0.85 -11.61
CA THR A 79 8.38 -0.73 -12.35
C THR A 79 9.22 0.48 -11.95
N ASN A 80 8.63 1.48 -11.31
CA ASN A 80 9.31 2.70 -10.86
C ASN A 80 9.65 2.68 -9.37
N ARG A 81 9.34 1.61 -8.65
CA ARG A 81 9.65 1.48 -7.23
C ARG A 81 11.12 1.12 -7.03
N GLN A 82 11.72 1.65 -5.97
CA GLN A 82 13.12 1.46 -5.63
C GLN A 82 13.27 0.48 -4.46
N GLY A 83 14.43 -0.20 -4.41
CA GLY A 83 14.81 -1.04 -3.28
C GLY A 83 14.08 -2.39 -3.20
N VAL A 84 13.20 -2.69 -4.13
CA VAL A 84 12.45 -3.95 -4.16
C VAL A 84 13.33 -5.14 -4.56
N SER A 85 12.95 -6.35 -4.15
CA SER A 85 13.67 -7.58 -4.47
C SER A 85 13.70 -7.87 -5.98
N THR A 86 14.63 -8.73 -6.38
CA THR A 86 14.70 -9.21 -7.77
C THR A 86 13.43 -9.98 -8.16
N GLU A 87 12.85 -10.75 -7.24
CA GLU A 87 11.61 -11.49 -7.47
C GLU A 87 10.45 -10.55 -7.79
N THR A 88 10.25 -9.54 -6.96
CA THR A 88 9.21 -8.52 -7.16
C THR A 88 9.46 -7.73 -8.44
N THR A 89 10.70 -7.33 -8.72
CA THR A 89 11.06 -6.63 -9.96
C THR A 89 10.74 -7.46 -11.20
N THR A 90 11.05 -8.76 -11.16
CA THR A 90 10.77 -9.69 -12.26
C THR A 90 9.26 -9.85 -12.45
N ALA A 91 8.52 -10.09 -11.37
CA ALA A 91 7.05 -10.21 -11.43
C ALA A 91 6.40 -8.94 -11.98
N CYS A 92 6.85 -7.78 -11.52
CA CYS A 92 6.38 -6.49 -12.01
C CYS A 92 6.67 -6.28 -13.50
N GLY A 93 7.88 -6.59 -13.97
CA GLY A 93 8.24 -6.47 -15.39
C GLY A 93 7.38 -7.33 -16.31
N VAL A 94 6.89 -8.47 -15.83
CA VAL A 94 5.97 -9.35 -16.57
C VAL A 94 4.54 -8.83 -16.55
N LEU A 95 4.03 -8.43 -15.37
CA LEU A 95 2.62 -8.10 -15.17
C LEU A 95 2.29 -6.63 -15.49
N CYS A 96 3.27 -5.74 -15.31
CA CYS A 96 3.15 -4.30 -15.53
C CYS A 96 4.34 -3.76 -16.35
N PRO A 97 4.51 -4.18 -17.61
CA PRO A 97 5.67 -3.79 -18.41
C PRO A 97 5.65 -2.32 -18.86
N ASP A 98 4.48 -1.68 -18.82
CA ASP A 98 4.29 -0.31 -19.31
C ASP A 98 4.04 0.65 -18.14
N PRO A 99 5.01 1.54 -17.82
CA PRO A 99 4.92 2.45 -16.67
C PRO A 99 3.86 3.54 -16.84
N LYS A 100 3.20 3.66 -17.99
CA LYS A 100 2.12 4.63 -18.19
C LYS A 100 0.84 4.29 -17.43
N PHE A 101 0.66 3.04 -16.98
CA PHE A 101 -0.53 2.60 -16.25
C PHE A 101 -0.50 3.06 -14.79
N ALA A 102 -0.66 4.36 -14.60
CA ALA A 102 -0.90 5.01 -13.32
C ALA A 102 -2.14 5.91 -13.46
N PRO A 103 -2.75 6.37 -12.36
CA PRO A 103 -3.76 7.41 -12.42
C PRO A 103 -3.25 8.67 -13.12
N LEU A 104 -4.05 9.23 -14.04
CA LEU A 104 -3.66 10.38 -14.84
C LEU A 104 -3.59 11.66 -14.02
N ALA A 105 -2.85 12.65 -14.55
CA ALA A 105 -2.74 14.01 -13.99
C ALA A 105 -2.26 14.07 -12.52
N GLY A 106 -1.46 13.09 -12.09
CA GLY A 106 -0.95 13.06 -10.72
C GLY A 106 -1.97 12.66 -9.66
N ALA A 107 -3.15 12.19 -10.05
CA ALA A 107 -4.13 11.66 -9.12
C ALA A 107 -3.55 10.48 -8.30
N ARG A 108 -3.95 10.38 -7.04
CA ARG A 108 -3.46 9.37 -6.11
C ARG A 108 -4.28 8.09 -6.12
N PHE A 109 -5.40 8.06 -6.81
CA PHE A 109 -6.32 6.93 -6.85
C PHE A 109 -6.98 6.82 -8.22
N ILE A 110 -7.49 5.64 -8.52
CA ILE A 110 -8.31 5.40 -9.70
C ILE A 110 -9.73 5.88 -9.41
N SER A 111 -10.27 6.74 -10.27
CA SER A 111 -11.65 7.19 -10.21
C SER A 111 -12.38 6.88 -11.50
N LYS A 112 -13.59 6.39 -11.37
CA LYS A 112 -14.55 6.22 -12.46
C LYS A 112 -15.87 6.87 -12.07
N ASP A 113 -16.38 7.70 -12.96
CA ASP A 113 -17.67 8.36 -12.85
C ASP A 113 -18.36 8.45 -14.23
N GLU A 114 -19.42 9.22 -14.33
CA GLU A 114 -20.17 9.45 -15.57
C GLU A 114 -19.35 10.17 -16.67
N ASN A 115 -18.29 10.89 -16.30
CA ASN A 115 -17.41 11.60 -17.22
C ASN A 115 -16.27 10.73 -17.73
N GLY A 116 -16.10 9.53 -17.18
CA GLY A 116 -15.09 8.58 -17.61
C GLY A 116 -14.21 8.05 -16.48
N ILE A 117 -12.99 7.67 -16.84
CA ILE A 117 -12.02 7.09 -15.92
C ILE A 117 -10.67 7.78 -16.06
N ASN A 118 -9.99 8.00 -14.93
CA ASN A 118 -8.72 8.71 -14.86
C ASN A 118 -7.48 7.83 -15.09
N VAL A 119 -7.57 6.82 -15.92
CA VAL A 119 -6.43 5.95 -16.27
C VAL A 119 -6.29 5.84 -17.78
N PRO A 120 -5.10 5.50 -18.30
CA PRO A 120 -4.91 5.26 -19.72
C PRO A 120 -5.81 4.15 -20.22
N SER A 121 -6.42 4.36 -21.41
CA SER A 121 -7.17 3.31 -22.10
C SER A 121 -6.25 2.19 -22.55
N ALA A 122 -6.70 0.96 -22.36
CA ALA A 122 -6.06 -0.23 -22.90
C ALA A 122 -7.12 -1.27 -23.26
N LYS A 123 -6.89 -1.97 -24.36
CA LYS A 123 -7.81 -3.04 -24.81
C LYS A 123 -7.10 -4.39 -24.80
N ASP A 124 -7.87 -5.42 -24.45
CA ASP A 124 -7.43 -6.81 -24.63
C ASP A 124 -7.54 -7.24 -26.10
N ALA A 125 -7.16 -8.51 -26.38
CA ALA A 125 -7.23 -9.07 -27.73
C ALA A 125 -8.66 -9.17 -28.30
N MET A 126 -9.69 -9.10 -27.45
CA MET A 126 -11.09 -9.13 -27.79
C MET A 126 -11.70 -7.72 -27.94
N GLY A 127 -10.90 -6.67 -27.67
CA GLY A 127 -11.32 -5.28 -27.76
C GLY A 127 -11.98 -4.71 -26.51
N ASN A 128 -12.06 -5.49 -25.39
CA ASN A 128 -12.61 -5.00 -24.13
C ASN A 128 -11.65 -4.00 -23.48
N GLU A 129 -12.22 -2.95 -22.85
CA GLU A 129 -11.44 -1.99 -22.08
C GLU A 129 -10.85 -2.66 -20.82
N VAL A 130 -9.55 -2.59 -20.64
CA VAL A 130 -8.80 -3.18 -19.51
C VAL A 130 -7.87 -2.17 -18.83
N GLY A 131 -8.00 -0.89 -19.14
CA GLY A 131 -7.19 0.18 -18.54
C GLY A 131 -7.27 0.21 -17.01
N PRO A 132 -8.47 0.18 -16.38
CA PRO A 132 -8.62 0.15 -14.94
C PRO A 132 -7.94 -1.05 -14.27
N GLN A 133 -8.09 -2.23 -14.88
CA GLN A 133 -7.48 -3.47 -14.40
C GLN A 133 -5.95 -3.37 -14.44
N LYS A 134 -5.40 -2.85 -15.55
CA LYS A 134 -3.98 -2.64 -15.73
C LYS A 134 -3.43 -1.60 -14.76
N ALA A 135 -4.09 -0.47 -14.61
CA ALA A 135 -3.67 0.57 -13.70
C ALA A 135 -3.65 0.07 -12.25
N PHE A 136 -4.71 -0.62 -11.81
CA PHE A 136 -4.76 -1.16 -10.47
C PHE A 136 -3.71 -2.24 -10.25
N GLN A 137 -3.50 -3.15 -11.20
CA GLN A 137 -2.43 -4.13 -11.16
C GLN A 137 -1.06 -3.47 -10.91
N CYS A 138 -0.78 -2.41 -11.67
CA CYS A 138 0.51 -1.73 -11.62
C CYS A 138 0.75 -0.96 -10.32
N ILE A 139 -0.27 -0.34 -9.73
CA ILE A 139 -0.11 0.42 -8.48
C ILE A 139 -0.23 -0.46 -7.23
N ALA A 140 -0.95 -1.58 -7.29
CA ALA A 140 -1.17 -2.47 -6.16
C ALA A 140 0.01 -3.42 -5.90
N MET A 141 0.87 -3.63 -6.87
CA MET A 141 2.18 -4.28 -6.67
C MET A 141 3.14 -3.27 -6.03
N ILE A 142 2.94 -3.03 -4.74
CA ILE A 142 3.63 -1.96 -3.99
C ILE A 142 5.07 -2.28 -3.63
N GLY A 143 5.55 -3.51 -3.90
CA GLY A 143 6.91 -3.92 -3.57
C GLY A 143 7.02 -4.62 -2.23
N ASP A 144 8.27 -4.78 -1.79
CA ASP A 144 8.68 -5.54 -0.61
C ASP A 144 9.85 -4.86 0.12
N ALA A 145 9.98 -3.55 -0.06
CA ALA A 145 11.07 -2.74 0.50
C ALA A 145 10.64 -1.92 1.75
N GLY A 146 9.42 -2.11 2.22
CA GLY A 146 8.87 -1.41 3.39
C GLY A 146 9.43 -1.88 4.73
N CYS A 147 9.06 -1.18 5.78
CA CYS A 147 9.38 -1.54 7.16
C CYS A 147 8.63 -2.83 7.56
N GLY A 148 9.28 -3.75 8.25
CA GLY A 148 8.66 -4.97 8.81
C GLY A 148 7.94 -4.75 10.14
N VAL A 149 7.50 -3.51 10.44
CA VAL A 149 6.63 -3.19 11.57
C VAL A 149 5.31 -2.68 11.01
N GLU A 150 4.48 -3.63 10.65
CA GLU A 150 3.25 -3.36 9.92
C GLU A 150 2.19 -2.69 10.78
N SER A 151 1.53 -1.67 10.24
CA SER A 151 0.47 -0.95 10.94
C SER A 151 -0.74 -0.73 10.04
N PRO A 152 -1.38 -1.79 9.56
CA PRO A 152 -2.45 -1.71 8.57
C PRO A 152 -3.65 -0.88 9.05
N LEU A 153 -4.06 -1.01 10.30
CA LEU A 153 -5.21 -0.24 10.82
C LEU A 153 -4.90 1.25 10.91
N GLU A 154 -3.70 1.62 11.40
CA GLU A 154 -3.30 3.02 11.49
C GLU A 154 -3.04 3.63 10.11
N ALA A 155 -2.47 2.87 9.16
CA ALA A 155 -2.30 3.31 7.78
C ALA A 155 -3.66 3.60 7.11
N ALA A 156 -4.64 2.71 7.30
CA ALA A 156 -6.01 2.93 6.84
C ALA A 156 -6.64 4.18 7.45
N ARG A 157 -6.50 4.37 8.78
CA ARG A 157 -7.02 5.54 9.48
C ARG A 157 -6.43 6.83 8.91
N ARG A 158 -5.09 6.91 8.78
CA ARG A 158 -4.40 8.09 8.25
C ARG A 158 -4.77 8.39 6.81
N ALA A 159 -5.01 7.36 6.02
CA ALA A 159 -5.44 7.54 4.64
C ALA A 159 -6.81 8.19 4.50
N LEU A 160 -7.69 7.99 5.51
CA LEU A 160 -9.13 8.30 5.41
C LEU A 160 -9.59 9.46 6.28
N ASP A 161 -8.83 9.86 7.31
CA ASP A 161 -9.25 10.85 8.31
C ASP A 161 -8.88 12.30 7.97
N GLY A 162 -8.32 12.54 6.78
CA GLY A 162 -7.84 13.86 6.37
C GLY A 162 -6.42 14.18 6.85
N HIS A 163 -5.72 13.23 7.48
CA HIS A 163 -4.34 13.39 7.89
C HIS A 163 -3.40 13.75 6.72
N ARG A 164 -3.67 13.16 5.56
CA ARG A 164 -2.87 13.40 4.32
C ARG A 164 -3.66 14.23 3.33
N ALA A 165 -3.22 15.46 3.11
CA ALA A 165 -3.84 16.36 2.14
C ALA A 165 -3.76 15.81 0.69
N GLU A 166 -2.74 14.99 0.40
CA GLU A 166 -2.55 14.33 -0.90
C GLU A 166 -3.68 13.36 -1.25
N ASN A 167 -4.42 12.87 -0.25
CA ASN A 167 -5.54 11.96 -0.41
C ASN A 167 -6.88 12.69 -0.59
N ALA A 168 -6.86 14.01 -0.72
CA ALA A 168 -8.07 14.82 -0.85
C ALA A 168 -8.98 14.27 -1.96
N ASN A 169 -10.28 14.32 -1.72
CA ASN A 169 -11.34 13.85 -2.63
C ASN A 169 -11.40 12.32 -2.86
N PHE A 170 -10.61 11.53 -2.14
CA PHE A 170 -10.73 10.06 -2.21
C PHE A 170 -12.07 9.58 -1.66
N LEU A 171 -12.45 10.04 -0.46
CA LEU A 171 -13.77 9.76 0.11
C LEU A 171 -14.83 10.67 -0.52
N ARG A 172 -15.98 10.09 -0.83
CA ARG A 172 -17.17 10.80 -1.31
C ARG A 172 -18.26 10.70 -0.26
N THR A 173 -19.07 11.76 -0.13
CA THR A 173 -20.08 11.90 0.93
C THR A 173 -21.09 10.75 0.90
N ASP A 174 -21.58 10.37 -0.27
CA ASP A 174 -22.64 9.39 -0.44
C ASP A 174 -22.13 8.07 -1.05
N SER A 175 -21.06 7.52 -0.47
CA SER A 175 -20.45 6.31 -0.97
C SER A 175 -20.32 5.21 0.10
N VAL A 176 -20.31 3.97 -0.34
CA VAL A 176 -19.96 2.84 0.51
C VAL A 176 -18.45 2.72 0.55
N LEU A 177 -17.89 2.75 1.76
CA LEU A 177 -16.47 2.52 1.99
C LEU A 177 -16.23 1.02 2.21
N ALA A 178 -15.35 0.44 1.40
CA ALA A 178 -14.77 -0.88 1.64
C ALA A 178 -13.28 -0.72 1.90
N VAL A 179 -12.79 -1.33 2.99
CA VAL A 179 -11.38 -1.40 3.35
C VAL A 179 -10.94 -2.86 3.24
N VAL A 180 -9.91 -3.11 2.43
CA VAL A 180 -9.38 -4.45 2.17
C VAL A 180 -7.96 -4.51 2.67
N PHE A 181 -7.68 -5.36 3.66
CA PHE A 181 -6.35 -5.59 4.21
C PHE A 181 -5.71 -6.80 3.53
N ILE A 182 -4.47 -6.64 3.08
CA ILE A 182 -3.65 -7.70 2.47
C ILE A 182 -2.31 -7.67 3.18
N THR A 183 -2.13 -8.51 4.17
CA THR A 183 -0.93 -8.65 4.98
C THR A 183 -0.79 -10.10 5.44
N ASP A 184 0.40 -10.52 5.77
CA ASP A 184 0.73 -11.80 6.39
C ASP A 184 1.29 -11.64 7.80
N GLU A 185 1.22 -10.42 8.35
CA GLU A 185 1.69 -10.08 9.69
C GLU A 185 0.58 -9.50 10.57
N ASP A 186 0.83 -9.48 11.88
CA ASP A 186 -0.05 -8.87 12.87
C ASP A 186 -0.03 -7.34 12.79
N ASP A 187 -1.11 -6.70 13.24
CA ASP A 187 -1.20 -5.25 13.29
C ASP A 187 -0.41 -4.65 14.46
N CYS A 188 0.54 -3.80 14.13
CA CYS A 188 1.38 -3.06 15.07
C CYS A 188 0.90 -1.62 15.29
N SER A 189 -0.34 -1.31 14.97
CA SER A 189 -0.94 0.01 15.19
C SER A 189 -1.05 0.31 16.68
N VAL A 190 -0.17 1.16 17.18
CA VAL A 190 -0.17 1.64 18.58
C VAL A 190 -0.14 3.15 18.61
N GLN A 191 -0.68 3.74 19.69
CA GLN A 191 -0.61 5.19 19.87
C GLN A 191 0.85 5.66 19.91
N LEU A 192 1.11 6.82 19.29
CA LEU A 192 2.44 7.45 19.23
C LEU A 192 3.16 7.51 20.60
N ALA A 193 2.41 7.80 21.67
CA ALA A 193 2.95 7.85 23.02
C ALA A 193 3.46 6.48 23.49
N GLN A 194 2.82 5.40 23.07
CA GLN A 194 3.23 4.02 23.43
C GLN A 194 4.43 3.59 22.59
N ARG A 195 4.53 3.99 21.33
CA ARG A 195 5.72 3.73 20.49
C ARG A 195 6.97 4.41 21.04
N LYS A 196 6.85 5.65 21.56
CA LYS A 196 7.98 6.39 22.15
C LYS A 196 8.49 5.80 23.46
N ASN A 197 7.64 5.10 24.21
CA ASN A 197 7.97 4.57 25.54
C ASN A 197 8.52 3.14 25.51
N ASN A 198 8.65 2.51 24.35
CA ASN A 198 9.26 1.18 24.19
C ASN A 198 10.80 1.23 24.32
N ASN A 199 11.31 1.88 25.37
CA ASN A 199 12.73 1.79 25.72
C ASN A 199 12.95 0.49 26.50
N PRO A 200 13.70 -0.50 25.95
CA PRO A 200 13.96 -1.76 26.62
C PRO A 200 14.73 -1.61 27.93
N SER A 201 15.26 -0.41 28.23
CA SER A 201 16.01 -0.12 29.45
C SER A 201 15.15 0.34 30.63
N THR A 202 13.82 0.46 30.46
CA THR A 202 12.94 0.77 31.60
C THR A 202 12.36 -0.50 32.21
N PRO A 203 12.48 -0.72 33.53
CA PRO A 203 12.05 -1.96 34.19
C PRO A 203 10.55 -2.31 34.07
N ASN A 204 9.74 -1.41 33.54
CA ASN A 204 8.31 -1.54 33.30
C ASN A 204 7.93 -1.32 31.81
N ALA A 205 8.90 -1.46 30.88
CA ALA A 205 8.55 -1.52 29.48
C ALA A 205 7.66 -2.75 29.28
N SER A 206 6.36 -2.53 29.16
CA SER A 206 5.46 -3.53 28.55
C SER A 206 6.15 -4.02 27.28
N LYS A 207 6.17 -5.35 27.08
CA LYS A 207 6.74 -5.96 25.88
C LYS A 207 6.31 -5.13 24.66
N PRO A 208 7.21 -4.83 23.72
CA PRO A 208 6.81 -4.14 22.51
C PRO A 208 5.61 -4.88 21.92
N VAL A 209 4.58 -4.15 21.56
CA VAL A 209 3.33 -4.71 21.00
C VAL A 209 3.65 -5.49 19.72
N CYS A 210 4.74 -5.10 19.05
CA CYS A 210 5.36 -5.84 17.97
C CYS A 210 6.86 -5.85 18.21
N SER A 211 7.41 -7.02 18.41
CA SER A 211 8.83 -7.27 18.22
C SER A 211 8.98 -7.89 16.84
N ALA A 212 9.83 -7.32 16.00
CA ALA A 212 10.30 -8.05 14.84
C ALA A 212 10.76 -9.43 15.31
N PRO A 213 10.34 -10.54 14.66
CA PRO A 213 10.81 -11.86 15.06
C PRO A 213 12.33 -11.85 15.06
N ALA A 214 12.91 -12.32 16.15
CA ALA A 214 14.36 -12.50 16.25
C ALA A 214 14.73 -13.66 15.30
N GLY A 215 15.19 -13.34 14.11
CA GLY A 215 15.56 -14.28 13.06
C GLY A 215 14.51 -14.23 11.95
N GLY A 216 14.83 -13.48 10.91
CA GLY A 216 14.06 -13.52 9.69
C GLY A 216 14.08 -14.92 9.08
N ASP A 217 12.94 -15.35 8.62
CA ASP A 217 12.81 -16.39 7.61
C ASP A 217 12.94 -15.77 6.23
#